data_7f69e9f48ee112cd80b76e6baf019fb0
#
_entry.id   7f69e9f48ee112cd80b76e6baf019fb0
#
_cell.length_a   1.000
_cell.length_b   1.000
_cell.length_c   1.000
_cell.angle_alpha   90.00
_cell.angle_beta   90.00
_cell.angle_gamma   90.00
#
_symmetry.space_group_name_H-M   'P 1'
#
loop_
_entity.id
_entity.type
_entity.pdbx_description
1 polymer ?
#
loop_
_entity_poly.entity_id
_entity_poly.type
_entity_poly.pdbx_seq_one_letter_code
_entity_poly.pdbx_strand_id
1 'polypeptide(L)'
;ALSSAASDVYKRQITYVEHGVCDMGVVGKDTIMEMQGKFFELVDIGFGRCKFALATKKGSTFYGGFDVKTVATKYPNITRRFFEAKGMDVDIIKIEGSVELAPLLELADGIVDIVETGTTLKENGLEVIEDVCPISARLIVNMVSMKMRQQEIENFVKLVEENIDK
;
A
#
# COMPACT_ATOMS: atom_id res chain seq x y z
N ALA A 1 -2.75 14.03 8.48
CA ALA A 1 -3.02 13.70 7.08
C ALA A 1 -1.77 14.00 6.26
N LEU A 2 -1.15 12.98 5.71
CA LEU A 2 -0.11 13.18 4.69
C LEU A 2 -0.80 13.85 3.50
N SER A 3 -0.40 15.09 3.23
CA SER A 3 -0.96 15.85 2.12
C SER A 3 -0.74 15.12 0.78
N SER A 4 -1.54 15.42 -0.24
CA SER A 4 -1.35 14.90 -1.61
C SER A 4 0.09 15.12 -2.11
N ALA A 5 0.74 16.22 -1.69
CA ALA A 5 2.13 16.50 -1.99
C ALA A 5 3.11 15.46 -1.42
N ALA A 6 2.86 14.91 -0.22
CA ALA A 6 3.70 13.85 0.33
C ALA A 6 3.55 12.54 -0.45
N SER A 7 2.33 12.17 -0.83
CA SER A 7 2.08 10.99 -1.70
C SER A 7 2.82 11.12 -3.04
N ASP A 8 2.87 12.31 -3.63
CA ASP A 8 3.60 12.55 -4.88
C ASP A 8 5.12 12.45 -4.71
N VAL A 9 5.66 12.78 -3.54
CA VAL A 9 7.09 12.62 -3.24
C VAL A 9 7.48 11.14 -3.20
N TYR A 10 6.69 10.28 -2.56
CA TYR A 10 6.98 8.83 -2.49
C TYR A 10 6.89 8.15 -3.86
N LYS A 11 5.92 8.53 -4.69
CA LYS A 11 5.84 8.06 -6.08
C LYS A 11 7.08 8.43 -6.88
N ARG A 12 7.62 9.63 -6.69
CA ARG A 12 8.86 10.09 -7.37
C ARG A 12 10.08 9.28 -6.95
N GLN A 13 10.16 8.82 -5.70
CA GLN A 13 11.30 8.00 -5.24
C GLN A 13 11.42 6.70 -6.04
N ILE A 14 10.32 5.99 -6.27
CA ILE A 14 10.32 4.79 -7.13
C ILE A 14 10.80 5.14 -8.53
N THR A 15 10.28 6.20 -9.13
CA THR A 15 10.68 6.65 -10.46
C THR A 15 12.18 6.98 -10.53
N TYR A 16 12.74 7.62 -9.50
CA TYR A 16 14.17 7.95 -9.47
C TYR A 16 15.05 6.70 -9.37
N VAL A 17 14.65 5.71 -8.58
CA VAL A 17 15.38 4.44 -8.51
C VAL A 17 15.21 3.65 -9.80
N GLU A 18 14.02 3.53 -10.34
CA GLU A 18 13.74 2.82 -11.59
C GLU A 18 14.57 3.34 -12.77
N HIS A 19 14.66 4.67 -12.88
CA HIS A 19 15.41 5.33 -13.97
C HIS A 19 16.90 5.57 -13.66
N GLY A 20 17.41 5.07 -12.53
CA GLY A 20 18.82 5.17 -12.18
C GLY A 20 19.30 6.57 -11.80
N VAL A 21 18.39 7.48 -11.44
CA VAL A 21 18.75 8.78 -10.84
C VAL A 21 19.32 8.56 -9.44
N CYS A 22 18.81 7.55 -8.74
CA CYS A 22 19.33 7.05 -7.49
C CYS A 22 19.63 5.55 -7.61
N ASP A 23 20.70 5.08 -7.00
CA ASP A 23 21.04 3.66 -6.95
C ASP A 23 20.07 2.87 -6.07
N MET A 24 19.67 3.46 -4.94
CA MET A 24 18.82 2.84 -3.92
C MET A 24 17.80 3.86 -3.37
N GLY A 25 16.73 3.34 -2.76
CA GLY A 25 15.73 4.15 -2.07
C GLY A 25 14.98 3.36 -1.01
N VAL A 26 14.42 4.08 -0.05
CA VAL A 26 13.52 3.51 0.95
C VAL A 26 12.12 3.98 0.65
N VAL A 27 11.21 3.04 0.41
CA VAL A 27 9.83 3.33 0.03
C VAL A 27 8.86 2.41 0.76
N GLY A 28 7.60 2.84 0.92
CA GLY A 28 6.56 2.00 1.49
C GLY A 28 6.17 0.85 0.54
N LYS A 29 5.88 -0.32 1.11
CA LYS A 29 5.38 -1.48 0.35
C LYS A 29 4.08 -1.16 -0.39
N ASP A 30 3.24 -0.28 0.16
CA ASP A 30 2.03 0.24 -0.48
C ASP A 30 2.31 0.87 -1.85
N THR A 31 3.32 1.74 -1.91
CA THR A 31 3.71 2.41 -3.15
C THR A 31 4.30 1.43 -4.17
N ILE A 32 5.12 0.46 -3.70
CA ILE A 32 5.67 -0.61 -4.54
C ILE A 32 4.54 -1.43 -5.17
N MET A 33 3.59 -1.84 -4.37
CA MET A 33 2.46 -2.67 -4.82
C MET A 33 1.52 -1.92 -5.76
N GLU A 34 1.31 -0.64 -5.54
CA GLU A 34 0.43 0.16 -6.39
C GLU A 34 1.08 0.52 -7.74
N MET A 35 2.38 0.89 -7.75
CA MET A 35 3.05 1.42 -8.94
C MET A 35 3.71 0.37 -9.84
N GLN A 36 4.16 -0.77 -9.28
CA GLN A 36 4.81 -1.86 -10.04
C GLN A 36 6.01 -1.42 -10.90
N GLY A 37 7.02 -0.81 -10.30
CA GLY A 37 8.24 -0.39 -11.01
C GLY A 37 9.24 -1.52 -11.27
N LYS A 38 10.26 -1.26 -12.09
CA LYS A 38 11.36 -2.19 -12.41
C LYS A 38 12.58 -1.92 -11.53
N PHE A 39 12.65 -2.58 -10.39
CA PHE A 39 13.72 -2.52 -9.40
C PHE A 39 13.78 -3.82 -8.61
N PHE A 40 14.84 -4.01 -7.84
CA PHE A 40 14.90 -5.07 -6.85
C PHE A 40 14.40 -4.57 -5.49
N GLU A 41 13.51 -5.30 -4.86
CA GLU A 41 13.16 -5.12 -3.45
C GLU A 41 14.04 -6.08 -2.64
N LEU A 42 14.93 -5.55 -1.79
CA LEU A 42 15.94 -6.36 -1.11
C LEU A 42 15.63 -6.61 0.36
N VAL A 43 15.22 -5.57 1.11
CA VAL A 43 15.09 -5.67 2.56
C VAL A 43 13.77 -5.10 3.04
N ASP A 44 13.12 -5.82 3.97
CA ASP A 44 12.08 -5.29 4.84
C ASP A 44 12.75 -4.57 6.00
N ILE A 45 12.71 -3.23 6.00
CA ILE A 45 13.38 -2.42 7.03
C ILE A 45 12.65 -2.51 8.38
N GLY A 46 11.41 -3.02 8.39
CA GLY A 46 10.69 -3.33 9.62
C GLY A 46 10.03 -2.14 10.32
N PHE A 47 10.19 -0.90 9.87
CA PHE A 47 9.47 0.24 10.44
C PHE A 47 8.27 0.67 9.57
N GLY A 48 7.40 1.51 10.13
CA GLY A 48 6.17 1.94 9.47
C GLY A 48 5.23 0.77 9.21
N ARG A 49 5.21 -0.23 10.11
CA ARG A 49 4.37 -1.42 9.98
C ARG A 49 2.90 -1.04 10.11
N CYS A 50 2.14 -1.32 9.08
CA CYS A 50 0.70 -1.21 9.03
C CYS A 50 0.16 -2.29 8.08
N LYS A 51 -1.10 -2.21 7.74
CA LYS A 51 -1.72 -3.18 6.82
C LYS A 51 -2.73 -2.50 5.93
N PHE A 52 -2.95 -3.05 4.75
CA PHE A 52 -4.19 -2.80 4.02
C PHE A 52 -5.30 -3.63 4.62
N ALA A 53 -6.46 -3.03 4.77
CA ALA A 53 -7.66 -3.70 5.24
C ALA A 53 -8.89 -3.27 4.44
N LEU A 54 -9.82 -4.20 4.30
CA LEU A 54 -11.18 -3.94 3.83
C LEU A 54 -12.03 -3.55 5.04
N ALA A 55 -12.63 -2.39 4.98
CA ALA A 55 -13.52 -1.88 6.02
C ALA A 55 -14.87 -1.46 5.44
N THR A 56 -15.94 -1.62 6.22
CA THR A 56 -17.31 -1.31 5.85
C THR A 56 -18.04 -0.61 6.98
N LYS A 57 -19.25 -0.11 6.73
CA LYS A 57 -20.15 0.34 7.81
C LYS A 57 -20.36 -0.81 8.80
N LYS A 58 -20.35 -0.49 10.09
CA LYS A 58 -20.58 -1.47 11.14
C LYS A 58 -21.88 -2.21 10.95
N GLY A 59 -21.81 -3.54 10.98
CA GLY A 59 -22.96 -4.43 10.78
C GLY A 59 -23.39 -4.60 9.31
N SER A 60 -22.60 -4.14 8.35
CA SER A 60 -22.82 -4.37 6.93
C SER A 60 -22.51 -5.82 6.54
N THR A 61 -23.30 -6.38 5.61
CA THR A 61 -23.07 -7.70 5.02
C THR A 61 -22.37 -7.57 3.66
N PHE A 62 -21.11 -7.11 3.66
CA PHE A 62 -20.36 -6.83 2.42
C PHE A 62 -20.31 -8.04 1.47
N TYR A 63 -20.05 -9.24 1.99
CA TYR A 63 -19.99 -10.47 1.19
C TYR A 63 -21.35 -11.11 0.92
N GLY A 64 -22.45 -10.51 1.38
CA GLY A 64 -23.80 -10.98 1.14
C GLY A 64 -24.43 -10.41 -0.13
N GLY A 65 -25.41 -11.17 -0.68
CA GLY A 65 -26.14 -10.75 -1.89
C GLY A 65 -25.42 -11.11 -3.19
N PHE A 66 -26.05 -10.74 -4.31
CA PHE A 66 -25.56 -10.99 -5.67
C PHE A 66 -25.14 -9.71 -6.40
N ASP A 67 -25.29 -8.57 -5.74
CA ASP A 67 -24.98 -7.27 -6.33
C ASP A 67 -23.46 -7.05 -6.37
N VAL A 68 -22.98 -6.45 -7.46
CA VAL A 68 -21.60 -5.99 -7.57
C VAL A 68 -21.34 -4.93 -6.51
N LYS A 69 -20.34 -5.13 -5.69
CA LYS A 69 -19.97 -4.20 -4.61
C LYS A 69 -19.09 -3.08 -5.12
N THR A 70 -19.33 -1.88 -4.61
CA THR A 70 -18.51 -0.71 -4.90
C THR A 70 -17.49 -0.50 -3.78
N VAL A 71 -16.20 -0.37 -4.12
CA VAL A 71 -15.11 -0.18 -3.16
C VAL A 71 -14.37 1.11 -3.47
N ALA A 72 -14.31 2.00 -2.49
CA ALA A 72 -13.54 3.24 -2.60
C ALA A 72 -12.10 3.04 -2.04
N THR A 73 -11.11 3.61 -2.73
CA THR A 73 -9.71 3.44 -2.35
C THR A 73 -8.80 4.50 -2.99
N LYS A 74 -7.64 4.75 -2.38
CA LYS A 74 -6.50 5.44 -3.02
C LYS A 74 -5.63 4.50 -3.86
N TYR A 75 -5.81 3.17 -3.70
CA TYR A 75 -4.94 2.11 -4.19
C TYR A 75 -5.71 1.13 -5.08
N PRO A 76 -6.18 1.59 -6.27
CA PRO A 76 -7.02 0.78 -7.14
C PRO A 76 -6.36 -0.51 -7.62
N ASN A 77 -5.04 -0.52 -7.84
CA ASN A 77 -4.34 -1.71 -8.32
C ASN A 77 -4.22 -2.80 -7.24
N ILE A 78 -3.97 -2.39 -5.99
CA ILE A 78 -3.95 -3.31 -4.84
C ILE A 78 -5.34 -3.89 -4.61
N THR A 79 -6.36 -3.03 -4.60
CA THR A 79 -7.76 -3.41 -4.39
C THR A 79 -8.22 -4.40 -5.47
N ARG A 80 -7.94 -4.11 -6.74
CA ARG A 80 -8.30 -5.00 -7.86
C ARG A 80 -7.70 -6.39 -7.68
N ARG A 81 -6.38 -6.48 -7.43
CA ARG A 81 -5.70 -7.77 -7.24
C ARG A 81 -6.23 -8.55 -6.04
N PHE A 82 -6.61 -7.87 -4.98
CA PHE A 82 -7.20 -8.53 -3.80
C PHE A 82 -8.52 -9.21 -4.15
N PHE A 83 -9.42 -8.52 -4.85
CA PHE A 83 -10.71 -9.10 -5.22
C PHE A 83 -10.61 -10.11 -6.36
N GLU A 84 -9.74 -9.89 -7.35
CA GLU A 84 -9.43 -10.87 -8.41
C GLU A 84 -8.93 -12.21 -7.83
N ALA A 85 -8.05 -12.15 -6.82
CA ALA A 85 -7.55 -13.36 -6.14
C ALA A 85 -8.66 -14.13 -5.41
N LYS A 86 -9.76 -13.47 -5.07
CA LYS A 86 -10.97 -14.08 -4.48
C LYS A 86 -12.00 -14.52 -5.53
N GLY A 87 -11.76 -14.25 -6.81
CA GLY A 87 -12.73 -14.47 -7.87
C GLY A 87 -13.99 -13.59 -7.75
N MET A 88 -13.83 -12.41 -7.18
CA MET A 88 -14.92 -11.47 -6.92
C MET A 88 -14.75 -10.21 -7.76
N ASP A 89 -15.77 -9.88 -8.55
CA ASP A 89 -15.83 -8.61 -9.28
C ASP A 89 -16.36 -7.50 -8.37
N VAL A 90 -15.68 -6.34 -8.41
CA VAL A 90 -16.07 -5.15 -7.68
C VAL A 90 -15.88 -3.90 -8.54
N ASP A 91 -16.74 -2.92 -8.36
CA ASP A 91 -16.55 -1.59 -8.92
C ASP A 91 -15.61 -0.78 -8.02
N ILE A 92 -14.53 -0.25 -8.60
CA ILE A 92 -13.51 0.49 -7.84
C ILE A 92 -13.62 1.97 -8.13
N ILE A 93 -13.88 2.76 -7.08
CA ILE A 93 -13.86 4.22 -7.11
C ILE A 93 -12.54 4.72 -6.52
N LYS A 94 -11.73 5.37 -7.36
CA LYS A 94 -10.50 6.01 -6.88
C LYS A 94 -10.83 7.35 -6.23
N ILE A 95 -10.44 7.51 -4.96
CA ILE A 95 -10.61 8.75 -4.18
C ILE A 95 -9.25 9.22 -3.68
N GLU A 96 -8.91 10.47 -3.99
CA GLU A 96 -7.71 11.14 -3.44
C GLU A 96 -8.15 11.98 -2.22
N GLY A 97 -7.96 11.47 -1.01
CA GLY A 97 -8.36 12.18 0.23
C GLY A 97 -8.94 11.23 1.27
N SER A 98 -9.95 11.69 1.99
CA SER A 98 -10.62 10.97 3.08
C SER A 98 -11.52 9.85 2.54
N VAL A 99 -10.93 8.70 2.30
CA VAL A 99 -11.62 7.51 1.73
C VAL A 99 -12.70 7.00 2.68
N GLU A 100 -12.49 7.15 3.99
CA GLU A 100 -13.43 6.74 5.05
C GLU A 100 -14.81 7.42 4.96
N LEU A 101 -14.92 8.52 4.25
CA LEU A 101 -16.20 9.19 4.05
C LEU A 101 -17.08 8.53 2.96
N ALA A 102 -16.49 7.77 2.05
CA ALA A 102 -17.22 7.21 0.92
C ALA A 102 -18.40 6.29 1.33
N PRO A 103 -18.23 5.35 2.28
CA PRO A 103 -19.35 4.56 2.75
C PRO A 103 -20.41 5.39 3.50
N LEU A 104 -20.00 6.44 4.21
CA LEU A 104 -20.91 7.30 4.95
C LEU A 104 -21.84 8.11 4.02
N LEU A 105 -21.28 8.51 2.88
CA LEU A 105 -22.00 9.24 1.82
C LEU A 105 -22.73 8.30 0.83
N GLU A 106 -22.75 7.00 1.12
CA GLU A 106 -23.36 5.97 0.26
C GLU A 106 -22.77 5.90 -1.16
N LEU A 107 -21.52 6.34 -1.32
CA LEU A 107 -20.78 6.26 -2.58
C LEU A 107 -20.12 4.89 -2.79
N ALA A 108 -19.91 4.13 -1.71
CA ALA A 108 -19.31 2.80 -1.76
C ALA A 108 -19.83 1.91 -0.64
N ASP A 109 -19.84 0.60 -0.88
CA ASP A 109 -20.20 -0.43 0.10
C ASP A 109 -19.08 -0.66 1.12
N GLY A 110 -17.85 -0.42 0.71
CA GLY A 110 -16.67 -0.58 1.53
C GLY A 110 -15.47 0.22 1.04
N ILE A 111 -14.40 0.19 1.81
CA ILE A 111 -13.13 0.83 1.46
C ILE A 111 -11.98 -0.16 1.61
N VAL A 112 -10.94 0.01 0.79
CA VAL A 112 -9.63 -0.60 1.02
C VAL A 112 -8.64 0.52 1.27
N ASP A 113 -8.09 0.57 2.47
CA ASP A 113 -7.15 1.62 2.87
C ASP A 113 -6.10 1.08 3.85
N ILE A 114 -5.09 1.89 4.12
CA ILE A 114 -4.04 1.60 5.10
C ILE A 114 -4.60 1.78 6.50
N VAL A 115 -4.41 0.78 7.33
CA VAL A 115 -4.85 0.77 8.72
C VAL A 115 -3.66 0.46 9.63
N GLU A 116 -3.37 1.38 10.53
CA GLU A 116 -2.39 1.19 11.60
C GLU A 116 -3.08 0.71 12.88
N THR A 117 -3.88 1.56 13.50
CA THR A 117 -4.62 1.25 14.74
C THR A 117 -6.12 1.01 14.53
N GLY A 118 -6.66 1.47 13.41
CA GLY A 118 -8.09 1.44 13.11
C GLY A 118 -8.93 2.47 13.85
N THR A 119 -8.32 3.39 14.57
CA THR A 119 -9.04 4.42 15.36
C THR A 119 -9.88 5.31 14.44
N THR A 120 -9.30 5.85 13.35
CA THR A 120 -10.00 6.69 12.38
C THR A 120 -11.22 6.01 11.77
N LEU A 121 -11.10 4.70 11.45
CA LEU A 121 -12.23 3.94 10.93
C LEU A 121 -13.36 3.85 11.95
N LYS A 122 -13.04 3.53 13.21
CA LYS A 122 -14.02 3.43 14.29
C LYS A 122 -14.73 4.76 14.58
N GLU A 123 -13.98 5.87 14.56
CA GLU A 123 -14.54 7.21 14.75
C GLU A 123 -15.53 7.58 13.63
N ASN A 124 -15.33 7.04 12.44
CA ASN A 124 -16.23 7.19 11.31
C ASN A 124 -17.27 6.05 11.19
N GLY A 125 -17.49 5.26 12.24
CA GLY A 125 -18.51 4.20 12.25
C GLY A 125 -18.23 3.03 11.31
N LEU A 126 -16.95 2.87 10.89
CA LEU A 126 -16.49 1.76 10.06
C LEU A 126 -15.83 0.67 10.92
N GLU A 127 -15.87 -0.55 10.43
CA GLU A 127 -15.16 -1.68 11.02
C GLU A 127 -14.35 -2.42 9.94
N VAL A 128 -13.17 -2.89 10.33
CA VAL A 128 -12.35 -3.78 9.48
C VAL A 128 -13.02 -5.14 9.47
N ILE A 129 -13.34 -5.63 8.28
CA ILE A 129 -13.92 -6.96 8.09
C ILE A 129 -12.89 -7.97 7.58
N GLU A 130 -11.80 -7.51 6.94
CA GLU A 130 -10.75 -8.38 6.46
C GLU A 130 -9.42 -7.64 6.28
N ASP A 131 -8.32 -8.31 6.63
CA ASP A 131 -6.96 -7.85 6.35
C ASP A 131 -6.56 -8.25 4.92
N VAL A 132 -6.10 -7.29 4.14
CA VAL A 132 -5.68 -7.52 2.74
C VAL A 132 -4.22 -7.99 2.68
N CYS A 133 -3.31 -7.20 3.23
CA CYS A 133 -1.89 -7.56 3.35
C CYS A 133 -1.14 -6.64 4.33
N PRO A 134 -0.08 -7.14 4.99
CA PRO A 134 0.82 -6.30 5.77
C PRO A 134 1.70 -5.45 4.86
N ILE A 135 2.06 -4.26 5.33
CA ILE A 135 2.98 -3.34 4.67
C ILE A 135 3.98 -2.75 5.67
N SER A 136 5.17 -2.42 5.17
CA SER A 136 6.27 -1.80 5.90
C SER A 136 7.19 -1.06 4.93
N ALA A 137 8.18 -0.34 5.44
CA ALA A 137 9.21 0.29 4.62
C ALA A 137 10.15 -0.75 4.02
N ARG A 138 10.52 -0.56 2.75
CA ARG A 138 11.35 -1.46 1.95
C ARG A 138 12.55 -0.75 1.35
N LEU A 139 13.70 -1.41 1.35
CA LEU A 139 14.85 -0.99 0.58
C LEU A 139 14.72 -1.51 -0.85
N ILE A 140 14.71 -0.60 -1.81
CA ILE A 140 14.69 -0.92 -3.24
C ILE A 140 15.98 -0.47 -3.91
N VAL A 141 16.39 -1.16 -4.98
CA VAL A 141 17.63 -0.93 -5.69
C VAL A 141 17.39 -0.95 -7.20
N ASN A 142 18.03 -0.01 -7.91
CA ASN A 142 18.03 0.02 -9.36
C ASN A 142 18.65 -1.25 -9.95
N MET A 143 18.05 -1.81 -10.98
CA MET A 143 18.50 -3.08 -11.59
C MET A 143 19.91 -3.00 -12.19
N VAL A 144 20.26 -1.85 -12.78
CA VAL A 144 21.59 -1.63 -13.40
C VAL A 144 22.64 -1.41 -12.31
N SER A 145 22.33 -0.58 -11.30
CA SER A 145 23.21 -0.32 -10.17
C SER A 145 23.53 -1.62 -9.41
N MET A 146 22.53 -2.49 -9.21
CA MET A 146 22.74 -3.81 -8.61
C MET A 146 23.77 -4.65 -9.36
N LYS A 147 23.79 -4.60 -10.69
CA LYS A 147 24.77 -5.33 -11.51
C LYS A 147 26.16 -4.68 -11.51
N MET A 148 26.20 -3.35 -11.54
CA MET A 148 27.45 -2.61 -11.67
C MET A 148 28.18 -2.41 -10.33
N ARG A 149 27.46 -2.36 -9.23
CA ARG A 149 27.96 -2.05 -7.87
C ARG A 149 27.53 -3.11 -6.85
N GLN A 150 27.44 -4.37 -7.29
CA GLN A 150 26.89 -5.47 -6.49
C GLN A 150 27.53 -5.54 -5.10
N GLN A 151 28.85 -5.57 -5.00
CA GLN A 151 29.56 -5.73 -3.73
C GLN A 151 29.30 -4.58 -2.75
N GLU A 152 29.22 -3.34 -3.24
CA GLU A 152 28.93 -2.17 -2.42
C GLU A 152 27.49 -2.23 -1.87
N ILE A 153 26.55 -2.60 -2.74
CA ILE A 153 25.13 -2.73 -2.39
C ILE A 153 24.92 -3.87 -1.40
N GLU A 154 25.52 -5.03 -1.61
CA GLU A 154 25.45 -6.17 -0.68
C GLU A 154 26.04 -5.84 0.69
N ASN A 155 27.16 -5.12 0.74
CA ASN A 155 27.75 -4.66 2.00
C ASN A 155 26.81 -3.69 2.72
N PHE A 156 26.17 -2.76 2.00
CA PHE A 156 25.20 -1.84 2.57
C PHE A 156 23.97 -2.58 3.11
N VAL A 157 23.44 -3.54 2.33
CA VAL A 157 22.31 -4.38 2.73
C VAL A 157 22.60 -5.11 4.05
N LYS A 158 23.77 -5.73 4.18
CA LYS A 158 24.19 -6.40 5.43
C LYS A 158 24.22 -5.43 6.62
N LEU A 159 24.76 -4.22 6.43
CA LEU A 159 24.77 -3.20 7.49
C LEU A 159 23.34 -2.80 7.90
N VAL A 160 22.42 -2.70 6.94
CA VAL A 160 21.02 -2.41 7.22
C VAL A 160 20.38 -3.54 8.00
N GLU A 161 20.53 -4.79 7.55
CA GLU A 161 19.98 -5.98 8.21
C GLU A 161 20.49 -6.16 9.66
N GLU A 162 21.78 -5.93 9.90
CA GLU A 162 22.39 -6.01 11.24
C GLU A 162 21.85 -4.94 12.22
N ASN A 163 21.18 -3.90 11.74
CA ASN A 163 20.65 -2.79 12.54
C ASN A 163 19.13 -2.69 12.56
N ILE A 164 18.41 -3.52 11.82
CA ILE A 164 16.93 -3.56 11.82
C ILE A 164 16.39 -4.14 13.13
N ASP A 165 17.08 -5.13 13.71
CA ASP A 165 16.64 -5.89 14.88
C ASP A 165 17.07 -5.26 16.22
N LYS A 166 17.54 -4.03 16.21
CA LYS A 166 17.91 -3.27 17.42
C LYS A 166 16.93 -2.13 17.70
#